data_df082e64e3af9eabec8c1105891628e7
#
_entry.id   df082e64e3af9eabec8c1105891628e7
#
_cell.length_a   1.000
_cell.length_b   1.000
_cell.length_c   1.000
_cell.angle_alpha   90.00
_cell.angle_beta   90.00
_cell.angle_gamma   90.00
#
_symmetry.space_group_name_H-M   'P 1'
#
loop_
_entity.id
_entity.type
_entity.pdbx_description
1 polymer ?
#
loop_
_entity_poly.entity_id
_entity_poly.type
_entity_poly.pdbx_seq_one_letter_code
_entity_poly.pdbx_strand_id
1 'polypeptide(L)'
;MNKIKFFISGLFFVVLSSFSSDNLPKNFIDLLNRSEMTFNQPDEYSEAKTIDNQQMNYDYAIINNVKDFEIRYAIRPLDERIKNYNEQKINGTLGNSNIHPNKLYVATFQAIVFNVSGGKSAKIGEFDPEAVKKEFNADWGALAMVEVGKEFGQNYKYCFLITIHKDDIGDAYCFYLSNTQEGITKNMQAPFHSLRFK
;
A
#
# COMPACT_ATOMS: atom_id res chain seq x y z
N MET A 1 -3.49 -7.63 23.61
CA MET A 1 -3.54 -7.19 22.21
C MET A 1 -4.96 -7.39 21.72
N ASN A 2 -5.77 -6.32 21.65
CA ASN A 2 -7.17 -6.42 21.22
C ASN A 2 -7.22 -6.49 19.70
N LYS A 3 -7.57 -7.64 19.15
CA LYS A 3 -7.86 -7.82 17.73
C LYS A 3 -9.17 -7.07 17.42
N ILE A 4 -9.08 -6.05 16.59
CA ILE A 4 -10.27 -5.38 16.06
C ILE A 4 -10.80 -6.27 14.93
N LYS A 5 -11.91 -6.97 15.18
CA LYS A 5 -12.59 -7.74 14.13
C LYS A 5 -13.43 -6.77 13.30
N PHE A 6 -12.95 -6.41 12.13
CA PHE A 6 -13.77 -5.78 11.10
C PHE A 6 -14.49 -6.89 10.34
N PHE A 7 -15.80 -7.03 10.56
CA PHE A 7 -16.66 -7.83 9.71
C PHE A 7 -17.06 -6.98 8.51
N ILE A 8 -16.44 -7.23 7.36
CA ILE A 8 -16.89 -6.69 6.08
C ILE A 8 -17.74 -7.78 5.43
N SER A 9 -19.07 -7.64 5.55
CA SER A 9 -20.03 -8.44 4.79
C SER A 9 -20.08 -7.90 3.37
N GLY A 10 -19.37 -8.54 2.45
CA GLY A 10 -19.27 -8.13 1.05
C GLY A 10 -20.18 -8.95 0.14
N LEU A 11 -21.12 -8.29 -0.49
CA LEU A 11 -21.91 -8.81 -1.60
C LEU A 11 -21.04 -8.82 -2.87
N PHE A 12 -20.77 -10.01 -3.42
CA PHE A 12 -19.88 -10.23 -4.56
C PHE A 12 -20.64 -9.92 -5.86
N PHE A 13 -20.31 -8.80 -6.51
CA PHE A 13 -20.63 -8.57 -7.92
C PHE A 13 -19.33 -8.56 -8.72
N VAL A 14 -19.03 -9.67 -9.40
CA VAL A 14 -17.94 -9.73 -10.35
C VAL A 14 -18.40 -9.07 -11.65
N VAL A 15 -18.11 -7.80 -11.82
CA VAL A 15 -18.14 -7.16 -13.13
C VAL A 15 -16.73 -7.25 -13.71
N LEU A 16 -16.51 -8.18 -14.62
CA LEU A 16 -15.30 -8.24 -15.45
C LEU A 16 -15.36 -7.08 -16.47
N SER A 17 -15.03 -5.88 -16.03
CA SER A 17 -14.64 -4.81 -16.94
C SER A 17 -13.14 -4.93 -17.17
N SER A 18 -12.77 -5.40 -18.36
CA SER A 18 -11.39 -5.34 -18.84
C SER A 18 -11.03 -3.86 -19.07
N PHE A 19 -10.47 -3.21 -18.05
CA PHE A 19 -9.87 -1.90 -18.21
C PHE A 19 -8.49 -2.05 -18.84
N SER A 20 -8.28 -1.32 -19.94
CA SER A 20 -7.03 -1.30 -20.66
C SER A 20 -5.92 -0.71 -19.78
N SER A 21 -4.87 -1.48 -19.56
CA SER A 21 -3.60 -1.03 -18.95
C SER A 21 -2.84 -0.01 -19.79
N ASP A 22 -3.44 0.47 -20.89
CA ASP A 22 -2.76 1.23 -21.94
C ASP A 22 -2.37 2.66 -21.54
N ASN A 23 -2.82 3.16 -20.38
CA ASN A 23 -2.54 4.52 -19.93
C ASN A 23 -1.70 4.63 -18.65
N LEU A 24 -1.27 3.53 -18.04
CA LEU A 24 -0.45 3.61 -16.82
C LEU A 24 1.01 3.94 -17.16
N PRO A 25 1.71 4.71 -16.30
CA PRO A 25 3.12 4.98 -16.47
C PRO A 25 3.95 3.69 -16.54
N LYS A 26 4.92 3.64 -17.47
CA LYS A 26 5.74 2.44 -17.71
C LYS A 26 6.45 1.93 -16.45
N ASN A 27 6.98 2.84 -15.63
CA ASN A 27 7.62 2.50 -14.37
C ASN A 27 6.65 1.83 -13.38
N PHE A 28 5.39 2.27 -13.34
CA PHE A 28 4.38 1.68 -12.48
C PHE A 28 3.98 0.28 -12.98
N ILE A 29 3.83 0.12 -14.30
CA ILE A 29 3.59 -1.21 -14.93
C ILE A 29 4.73 -2.19 -14.60
N ASP A 30 5.99 -1.74 -14.66
CA ASP A 30 7.15 -2.58 -14.32
C ASP A 30 7.10 -3.04 -12.85
N LEU A 31 6.77 -2.14 -11.92
CA LEU A 31 6.60 -2.48 -10.52
C LEU A 31 5.46 -3.47 -10.28
N LEU A 32 4.31 -3.30 -10.96
CA LEU A 32 3.19 -4.24 -10.91
C LEU A 32 3.61 -5.64 -11.38
N ASN A 33 4.36 -5.71 -12.47
CA ASN A 33 4.82 -6.99 -13.01
C ASN A 33 5.83 -7.69 -12.09
N ARG A 34 6.82 -6.95 -11.59
CA ARG A 34 7.84 -7.49 -10.66
C ARG A 34 7.25 -7.95 -9.33
N SER A 35 6.17 -7.32 -8.89
CA SER A 35 5.46 -7.69 -7.65
C SER A 35 4.25 -8.59 -7.89
N GLU A 36 4.08 -9.14 -9.10
CA GLU A 36 2.93 -9.99 -9.45
C GLU A 36 1.59 -9.37 -9.02
N MET A 37 1.42 -8.07 -9.25
CA MET A 37 0.22 -7.34 -8.87
C MET A 37 -0.66 -6.97 -10.05
N THR A 38 -1.94 -6.76 -9.77
CA THR A 38 -2.90 -6.13 -10.67
C THR A 38 -3.33 -4.80 -10.10
N PHE A 39 -3.60 -3.84 -10.98
CA PHE A 39 -4.15 -2.55 -10.62
C PHE A 39 -5.37 -2.25 -11.48
N ASN A 40 -6.49 -1.90 -10.84
CA ASN A 40 -7.73 -1.50 -11.47
C ASN A 40 -8.09 -0.09 -11.01
N GLN A 41 -7.87 0.90 -11.88
CA GLN A 41 -8.24 2.28 -11.56
C GLN A 41 -9.77 2.43 -11.58
N PRO A 42 -10.40 3.00 -10.53
CA PRO A 42 -11.82 3.30 -10.56
C PRO A 42 -12.14 4.42 -11.55
N ASP A 43 -13.28 4.32 -12.25
CA ASP A 43 -13.68 5.23 -13.32
C ASP A 43 -13.74 6.72 -12.95
N GLU A 44 -14.08 7.00 -11.69
CA GLU A 44 -14.23 8.39 -11.21
C GLU A 44 -12.89 9.05 -10.83
N TYR A 45 -11.77 8.36 -11.04
CA TYR A 45 -10.43 8.85 -10.66
C TYR A 45 -9.60 9.14 -11.90
N SER A 46 -8.84 10.22 -11.84
CA SER A 46 -7.81 10.57 -12.82
C SER A 46 -6.42 10.46 -12.20
N GLU A 47 -5.40 10.31 -13.05
CA GLU A 47 -4.02 10.35 -12.59
C GLU A 47 -3.71 11.68 -11.91
N ALA A 48 -3.02 11.63 -10.79
CA ALA A 48 -2.47 12.78 -10.09
C ALA A 48 -0.95 12.81 -10.22
N LYS A 49 -0.38 14.01 -10.22
CA LYS A 49 1.07 14.19 -10.28
C LYS A 49 1.74 13.60 -9.03
N THR A 50 2.72 12.73 -9.23
CA THR A 50 3.60 12.28 -8.15
C THR A 50 4.50 13.41 -7.68
N ILE A 51 4.69 13.52 -6.37
CA ILE A 51 5.48 14.58 -5.75
C ILE A 51 6.56 13.92 -4.90
N ASP A 52 7.81 14.26 -5.19
CA ASP A 52 8.93 13.82 -4.38
C ASP A 52 8.82 14.37 -2.96
N ASN A 53 8.95 13.50 -1.99
CA ASN A 53 9.00 13.90 -0.59
C ASN A 53 9.93 12.96 0.20
N GLN A 54 10.50 13.48 1.29
CA GLN A 54 11.46 12.73 2.09
C GLN A 54 10.78 11.73 3.07
N GLN A 55 9.47 11.81 3.22
CA GLN A 55 8.74 11.00 4.20
C GLN A 55 8.43 9.60 3.67
N MET A 56 7.96 9.52 2.43
CA MET A 56 7.64 8.28 1.74
C MET A 56 7.46 8.54 0.24
N ASN A 57 8.35 8.01 -0.57
CA ASN A 57 8.19 8.04 -2.03
C ASN A 57 7.09 7.05 -2.44
N TYR A 58 6.21 7.49 -3.34
CA TYR A 58 5.17 6.69 -3.95
C TYR A 58 5.31 6.72 -5.47
N ASP A 59 4.81 5.68 -6.12
CA ASP A 59 5.10 5.40 -7.52
C ASP A 59 3.98 5.86 -8.46
N TYR A 60 2.76 5.96 -7.93
CA TYR A 60 1.57 6.36 -8.67
C TYR A 60 0.55 7.03 -7.75
N ALA A 61 -0.25 7.92 -8.30
CA ALA A 61 -1.34 8.55 -7.56
C ALA A 61 -2.56 8.77 -8.45
N ILE A 62 -3.74 8.66 -7.84
CA ILE A 62 -5.02 8.98 -8.47
C ILE A 62 -5.83 9.92 -7.57
N ILE A 63 -6.62 10.79 -8.18
CA ILE A 63 -7.42 11.78 -7.47
C ILE A 63 -8.86 11.77 -7.99
N ASN A 64 -9.80 11.95 -7.07
CA ASN A 64 -11.17 12.35 -7.37
C ASN A 64 -11.38 13.77 -6.87
N ASN A 65 -11.32 14.75 -7.78
CA ASN A 65 -11.41 16.16 -7.43
C ASN A 65 -12.77 16.57 -6.83
N VAL A 66 -13.86 15.87 -7.21
CA VAL A 66 -15.20 16.15 -6.68
C VAL A 66 -15.32 15.75 -5.23
N LYS A 67 -14.63 14.67 -4.84
CA LYS A 67 -14.68 14.11 -3.49
C LYS A 67 -13.57 14.64 -2.58
N ASP A 68 -12.63 15.46 -3.10
CA ASP A 68 -11.42 15.91 -2.39
C ASP A 68 -10.69 14.70 -1.74
N PHE A 69 -10.40 13.70 -2.59
CA PHE A 69 -9.89 12.41 -2.18
C PHE A 69 -8.79 11.95 -3.13
N GLU A 70 -7.60 11.70 -2.59
CA GLU A 70 -6.42 11.25 -3.33
C GLU A 70 -5.94 9.91 -2.79
N ILE A 71 -5.43 9.07 -3.68
CA ILE A 71 -4.82 7.81 -3.30
C ILE A 71 -3.43 7.74 -3.90
N ARG A 72 -2.43 7.44 -3.06
CA ARG A 72 -1.04 7.23 -3.46
C ARG A 72 -0.68 5.76 -3.29
N TYR A 73 0.03 5.22 -4.26
CA TYR A 73 0.44 3.82 -4.30
C TYR A 73 1.96 3.74 -4.30
N ALA A 74 2.51 2.92 -3.42
CA ALA A 74 3.92 2.58 -3.42
C ALA A 74 4.08 1.07 -3.47
N ILE A 75 4.85 0.56 -4.43
CA ILE A 75 5.12 -0.86 -4.64
C ILE A 75 6.60 -1.11 -4.44
N ARG A 76 6.94 -2.13 -3.67
CA ARG A 76 8.32 -2.50 -3.31
C ARG A 76 8.54 -3.97 -3.60
N PRO A 77 8.95 -4.32 -4.84
CA PRO A 77 9.31 -5.69 -5.19
C PRO A 77 10.45 -6.20 -4.29
N LEU A 78 10.41 -7.47 -3.93
CA LEU A 78 11.46 -8.10 -3.11
C LEU A 78 12.47 -8.90 -3.93
N ASP A 79 12.25 -9.09 -5.23
CA ASP A 79 13.07 -9.87 -6.15
C ASP A 79 14.58 -9.62 -6.02
N GLU A 80 15.02 -8.37 -6.20
CA GLU A 80 16.44 -8.00 -6.11
C GLU A 80 16.99 -8.12 -4.68
N ARG A 81 16.17 -7.74 -3.67
CA ARG A 81 16.59 -7.82 -2.28
C ARG A 81 16.81 -9.26 -1.82
N ILE A 82 15.93 -10.17 -2.22
CA ILE A 82 16.04 -11.60 -1.93
C ILE A 82 17.22 -12.20 -2.69
N LYS A 83 17.38 -11.87 -3.97
CA LYS A 83 18.53 -12.28 -4.76
C LYS A 83 19.84 -11.88 -4.08
N ASN A 84 19.99 -10.62 -3.71
CA ASN A 84 21.20 -10.11 -3.04
C ASN A 84 21.42 -10.79 -1.66
N TYR A 85 20.36 -11.01 -0.89
CA TYR A 85 20.46 -11.73 0.38
C TYR A 85 20.98 -13.16 0.19
N ASN A 86 20.44 -13.88 -0.79
CA ASN A 86 20.84 -15.26 -1.10
C ASN A 86 22.28 -15.35 -1.62
N GLU A 87 22.70 -14.43 -2.49
CA GLU A 87 24.07 -14.34 -2.98
C GLU A 87 25.07 -14.10 -1.84
N GLN A 88 24.77 -13.17 -0.93
CA GLN A 88 25.61 -12.92 0.25
C GLN A 88 25.66 -14.13 1.18
N LYS A 89 24.57 -14.86 1.34
CA LYS A 89 24.49 -16.08 2.13
C LYS A 89 25.38 -17.19 1.53
N ILE A 90 25.29 -17.40 0.22
CA ILE A 90 26.09 -18.40 -0.50
C ILE A 90 27.58 -18.06 -0.43
N ASN A 91 27.93 -16.78 -0.59
CA ASN A 91 29.33 -16.31 -0.59
C ASN A 91 29.92 -16.16 0.82
N GLY A 92 29.16 -16.44 1.88
CA GLY A 92 29.60 -16.29 3.25
C GLY A 92 29.85 -14.83 3.69
N THR A 93 29.31 -13.86 2.96
CA THR A 93 29.44 -12.43 3.26
C THR A 93 28.25 -11.84 3.99
N LEU A 94 27.23 -12.69 4.30
CA LEU A 94 26.05 -12.27 5.04
C LEU A 94 26.44 -11.93 6.49
N GLY A 95 26.28 -10.66 6.86
CA GLY A 95 26.54 -10.22 8.24
C GLY A 95 25.49 -10.77 9.22
N ASN A 96 25.87 -10.97 10.49
CA ASN A 96 24.97 -11.49 11.53
C ASN A 96 23.72 -10.61 11.79
N SER A 97 23.75 -9.34 11.38
CA SER A 97 22.64 -8.39 11.50
C SER A 97 21.70 -8.38 10.28
N ASN A 98 22.01 -9.13 9.21
CA ASN A 98 21.20 -9.13 8.01
C ASN A 98 19.92 -9.94 8.22
N ILE A 99 18.80 -9.25 8.18
CA ILE A 99 17.45 -9.84 8.31
C ILE A 99 16.94 -10.22 6.93
N HIS A 100 16.33 -11.40 6.80
CA HIS A 100 15.70 -11.81 5.56
C HIS A 100 14.62 -10.80 5.13
N PRO A 101 14.54 -10.41 3.84
CA PRO A 101 13.59 -9.40 3.37
C PRO A 101 12.14 -9.66 3.78
N ASN A 102 11.67 -10.93 3.75
CA ASN A 102 10.34 -11.33 4.22
C ASN A 102 10.06 -11.12 5.72
N LYS A 103 10.98 -10.60 6.50
CA LYS A 103 10.77 -10.33 7.92
C LYS A 103 10.80 -8.85 8.27
N LEU A 104 10.93 -7.99 7.27
CA LEU A 104 11.07 -6.55 7.47
C LEU A 104 9.75 -5.77 7.37
N TYR A 105 8.71 -6.36 6.79
CA TYR A 105 7.46 -5.67 6.44
C TYR A 105 6.79 -4.99 7.65
N VAL A 106 6.75 -5.64 8.82
CA VAL A 106 6.13 -5.06 10.02
C VAL A 106 6.88 -3.81 10.47
N ALA A 107 8.22 -3.91 10.63
CA ALA A 107 9.04 -2.78 11.05
C ALA A 107 9.04 -1.65 10.00
N THR A 108 9.05 -2.01 8.72
CA THR A 108 8.96 -1.05 7.61
C THR A 108 7.63 -0.29 7.67
N PHE A 109 6.51 -0.98 7.86
CA PHE A 109 5.21 -0.31 7.98
C PHE A 109 5.14 0.62 9.18
N GLN A 110 5.67 0.21 10.33
CA GLN A 110 5.75 1.07 11.52
C GLN A 110 6.55 2.35 11.24
N ALA A 111 7.70 2.24 10.57
CA ALA A 111 8.50 3.38 10.17
C ALA A 111 7.77 4.31 9.18
N ILE A 112 7.07 3.75 8.20
CA ILE A 112 6.26 4.52 7.23
C ILE A 112 5.14 5.28 7.96
N VAL A 113 4.40 4.63 8.85
CA VAL A 113 3.35 5.28 9.66
C VAL A 113 3.91 6.45 10.45
N PHE A 114 5.06 6.25 11.11
CA PHE A 114 5.74 7.30 11.87
C PHE A 114 6.17 8.47 10.98
N ASN A 115 6.78 8.19 9.83
CA ASN A 115 7.23 9.22 8.89
C ASN A 115 6.04 10.02 8.31
N VAL A 116 5.03 9.31 7.81
CA VAL A 116 3.85 9.93 7.18
C VAL A 116 3.04 10.77 8.17
N SER A 117 3.01 10.40 9.45
CA SER A 117 2.36 11.18 10.51
C SER A 117 3.18 12.39 10.98
N GLY A 118 4.36 12.63 10.41
CA GLY A 118 5.25 13.70 10.86
C GLY A 118 5.90 13.40 12.19
N GLY A 119 6.27 12.15 12.47
CA GLY A 119 6.95 11.73 13.68
C GLY A 119 6.03 11.41 14.87
N LYS A 120 4.74 11.22 14.63
CA LYS A 120 3.78 10.86 15.68
C LYS A 120 3.52 9.37 15.70
N SER A 121 3.37 8.80 16.88
CA SER A 121 2.91 7.42 17.04
C SER A 121 1.44 7.29 16.68
N ALA A 122 1.09 6.20 15.98
CA ALA A 122 -0.29 5.87 15.68
C ALA A 122 -0.58 4.40 16.02
N LYS A 123 -1.87 4.12 16.22
CA LYS A 123 -2.32 2.73 16.45
C LYS A 123 -2.32 2.00 15.11
N ILE A 124 -1.61 0.89 15.06
CA ILE A 124 -1.60 -0.03 13.93
C ILE A 124 -2.54 -1.20 14.26
N GLY A 125 -3.43 -1.52 13.32
CA GLY A 125 -4.25 -2.72 13.33
C GLY A 125 -3.75 -3.70 12.27
N GLU A 126 -3.86 -4.99 12.55
CA GLU A 126 -3.57 -6.04 11.56
C GLU A 126 -4.89 -6.59 11.01
N PHE A 127 -4.92 -6.94 9.74
CA PHE A 127 -6.03 -7.66 9.14
C PHE A 127 -6.07 -9.10 9.66
N ASP A 128 -7.26 -9.67 9.62
CA ASP A 128 -7.40 -11.12 9.78
C ASP A 128 -6.67 -11.83 8.62
N PRO A 129 -5.84 -12.87 8.87
CA PRO A 129 -5.06 -13.54 7.82
C PRO A 129 -5.91 -14.15 6.69
N GLU A 130 -7.09 -14.70 7.02
CA GLU A 130 -7.99 -15.25 5.99
C GLU A 130 -8.60 -14.14 5.13
N ALA A 131 -8.94 -13.01 5.77
CA ALA A 131 -9.47 -11.86 5.06
C ALA A 131 -8.43 -11.26 4.10
N VAL A 132 -7.20 -11.04 4.54
CA VAL A 132 -6.15 -10.47 3.68
C VAL A 132 -5.81 -11.40 2.52
N LYS A 133 -5.79 -12.71 2.77
CA LYS A 133 -5.59 -13.70 1.70
C LYS A 133 -6.70 -13.67 0.67
N LYS A 134 -7.94 -13.62 1.11
CA LYS A 134 -9.13 -13.59 0.24
C LYS A 134 -9.23 -12.29 -0.56
N GLU A 135 -9.04 -11.15 0.12
CA GLU A 135 -9.27 -9.83 -0.47
C GLU A 135 -8.10 -9.36 -1.36
N PHE A 136 -6.86 -9.63 -0.96
CA PHE A 136 -5.67 -9.12 -1.61
C PHE A 136 -4.73 -10.19 -2.17
N ASN A 137 -5.00 -11.48 -1.93
CA ASN A 137 -4.09 -12.60 -2.18
C ASN A 137 -2.71 -12.37 -1.56
N ALA A 138 -2.67 -11.72 -0.39
CA ALA A 138 -1.49 -11.41 0.39
C ALA A 138 -1.36 -12.37 1.59
N ASP A 139 -0.16 -12.45 2.17
CA ASP A 139 0.13 -13.30 3.32
C ASP A 139 0.02 -12.54 4.64
N TRP A 140 0.15 -11.21 4.59
CA TRP A 140 -0.05 -10.32 5.73
C TRP A 140 -0.53 -8.95 5.26
N GLY A 141 -1.22 -8.24 6.15
CA GLY A 141 -1.62 -6.87 5.92
C GLY A 141 -1.94 -6.14 7.23
N ALA A 142 -1.77 -4.82 7.19
CA ALA A 142 -2.04 -3.94 8.32
C ALA A 142 -2.56 -2.58 7.85
N LEU A 143 -3.11 -1.84 8.79
CA LEU A 143 -3.71 -0.53 8.57
C LEU A 143 -3.38 0.45 9.70
N ALA A 144 -3.41 1.73 9.39
CA ALA A 144 -3.33 2.81 10.37
C ALA A 144 -4.13 4.03 9.89
N MET A 145 -4.76 4.74 10.81
CA MET A 145 -5.34 6.07 10.55
C MET A 145 -4.47 7.11 11.26
N VAL A 146 -4.01 8.12 10.51
CA VAL A 146 -3.15 9.18 11.05
C VAL A 146 -3.63 10.57 10.64
N GLU A 147 -3.33 11.57 11.47
CA GLU A 147 -3.17 12.93 10.99
C GLU A 147 -1.86 12.99 10.22
N VAL A 148 -1.92 13.36 8.95
CA VAL A 148 -0.76 13.33 8.07
C VAL A 148 0.14 14.55 8.30
N GLY A 149 1.45 14.33 8.31
CA GLY A 149 2.44 15.41 8.33
C GLY A 149 2.36 16.28 7.08
N LYS A 150 2.62 17.58 7.22
CA LYS A 150 2.45 18.57 6.14
C LYS A 150 3.21 18.21 4.85
N GLU A 151 4.41 17.67 4.98
CA GLU A 151 5.23 17.33 3.80
C GLU A 151 4.63 16.21 2.96
N PHE A 152 4.11 15.15 3.59
CA PHE A 152 3.45 14.07 2.88
C PHE A 152 2.01 14.41 2.54
N GLY A 153 1.27 15.00 3.46
CA GLY A 153 -0.16 15.33 3.30
C GLY A 153 -0.42 16.47 2.34
N GLN A 154 0.47 17.45 2.29
CA GLN A 154 0.31 18.69 1.53
C GLN A 154 -0.99 19.42 1.86
N ASN A 155 -2.04 19.21 1.05
CA ASN A 155 -3.36 19.80 1.22
C ASN A 155 -4.33 18.95 2.06
N TYR A 156 -3.92 17.71 2.39
CA TYR A 156 -4.77 16.78 3.15
C TYR A 156 -4.37 16.74 4.61
N LYS A 157 -5.36 16.49 5.45
CA LYS A 157 -5.20 16.45 6.91
C LYS A 157 -5.12 15.03 7.48
N TYR A 158 -5.80 14.09 6.86
CA TYR A 158 -5.87 12.71 7.31
C TYR A 158 -5.40 11.75 6.23
N CYS A 159 -4.80 10.67 6.66
CA CYS A 159 -4.41 9.56 5.81
C CYS A 159 -4.79 8.23 6.46
N PHE A 160 -5.48 7.38 5.72
CA PHE A 160 -5.66 5.98 6.06
C PHE A 160 -4.66 5.17 5.24
N LEU A 161 -3.74 4.51 5.94
CA LEU A 161 -2.71 3.70 5.33
C LEU A 161 -3.10 2.24 5.37
N ILE A 162 -2.90 1.55 4.26
CA ILE A 162 -2.98 0.10 4.17
C ILE A 162 -1.64 -0.41 3.64
N THR A 163 -1.17 -1.50 4.20
CA THR A 163 -0.07 -2.28 3.64
C THR A 163 -0.50 -3.71 3.46
N ILE A 164 -0.01 -4.32 2.39
CA ILE A 164 -0.13 -5.75 2.11
C ILE A 164 1.24 -6.31 1.74
N HIS A 165 1.55 -7.50 2.25
CA HIS A 165 2.80 -8.21 2.02
C HIS A 165 2.54 -9.60 1.47
N LYS A 166 3.35 -10.02 0.52
CA LYS A 166 3.37 -11.40 0.01
C LYS A 166 4.81 -11.90 0.03
N ASP A 167 5.03 -13.01 0.72
CA ASP A 167 6.34 -13.63 0.88
C ASP A 167 7.01 -13.84 -0.48
N ASP A 168 8.29 -13.51 -0.56
CA ASP A 168 9.16 -13.61 -1.73
C ASP A 168 8.79 -12.70 -2.92
N ILE A 169 7.65 -12.01 -2.87
CA ILE A 169 7.10 -11.22 -3.98
C ILE A 169 7.26 -9.72 -3.73
N GLY A 170 6.66 -9.19 -2.65
CA GLY A 170 6.71 -7.75 -2.45
C GLY A 170 5.82 -7.20 -1.35
N ASP A 171 6.00 -5.89 -1.12
CA ASP A 171 5.17 -5.05 -0.27
C ASP A 171 4.44 -4.02 -1.12
N ALA A 172 3.21 -3.71 -0.76
CA ALA A 172 2.50 -2.57 -1.31
C ALA A 172 1.88 -1.71 -0.20
N TYR A 173 1.84 -0.41 -0.46
CA TYR A 173 1.31 0.60 0.46
C TYR A 173 0.31 1.47 -0.29
N CYS A 174 -0.89 1.61 0.27
CA CYS A 174 -1.94 2.48 -0.24
C CYS A 174 -2.23 3.57 0.80
N PHE A 175 -2.16 4.84 0.37
CA PHE A 175 -2.37 6.01 1.22
C PHE A 175 -3.63 6.72 0.74
N TYR A 176 -4.72 6.59 1.48
CA TYR A 176 -6.00 7.25 1.20
C TYR A 176 -6.05 8.58 1.95
N LEU A 177 -6.05 9.68 1.22
CA LEU A 177 -5.91 11.05 1.74
C LEU A 177 -7.21 11.82 1.63
N SER A 178 -7.61 12.50 2.70
CA SER A 178 -8.75 13.40 2.73
C SER A 178 -8.61 14.46 3.82
N ASN A 179 -9.42 15.52 3.74
CA ASN A 179 -9.47 16.56 4.77
C ASN A 179 -10.30 16.18 5.99
N THR A 180 -11.05 15.06 5.93
CA THR A 180 -11.81 14.52 7.05
C THR A 180 -11.71 12.99 7.12
N GLN A 181 -11.78 12.42 8.31
CA GLN A 181 -11.83 10.96 8.49
C GLN A 181 -13.10 10.36 7.87
N GLU A 182 -14.20 11.09 7.94
CA GLU A 182 -15.46 10.70 7.30
C GLU A 182 -15.32 10.64 5.77
N GLY A 183 -14.61 11.59 5.17
CA GLY A 183 -14.28 11.61 3.74
C GLY A 183 -13.52 10.35 3.32
N ILE A 184 -12.57 9.89 4.14
CA ILE A 184 -11.87 8.63 3.91
C ILE A 184 -12.86 7.45 3.94
N THR A 185 -13.61 7.30 5.02
CA THR A 185 -14.54 6.17 5.21
C THR A 185 -15.58 6.09 4.09
N LYS A 186 -16.08 7.25 3.63
CA LYS A 186 -17.10 7.34 2.59
C LYS A 186 -16.56 6.98 1.21
N ASN A 187 -15.31 7.38 0.90
CA ASN A 187 -14.78 7.34 -0.47
C ASN A 187 -13.81 6.17 -0.72
N MET A 188 -13.28 5.53 0.33
CA MET A 188 -12.29 4.46 0.18
C MET A 188 -12.87 3.14 -0.35
N GLN A 189 -14.17 2.91 -0.29
CA GLN A 189 -14.78 1.62 -0.61
C GLN A 189 -14.54 1.21 -2.08
N ALA A 190 -14.76 2.12 -3.03
CA ALA A 190 -14.58 1.83 -4.46
C ALA A 190 -13.11 1.50 -4.81
N PRO A 191 -12.09 2.28 -4.37
CA PRO A 191 -10.70 2.02 -4.68
C PRO A 191 -10.01 1.02 -3.72
N PHE A 192 -10.69 0.46 -2.75
CA PHE A 192 -10.06 -0.37 -1.70
C PHE A 192 -9.31 -1.57 -2.27
N HIS A 193 -9.84 -2.19 -3.32
CA HIS A 193 -9.24 -3.34 -4.00
C HIS A 193 -8.58 -3.00 -5.33
N SER A 194 -8.28 -1.72 -5.58
CA SER A 194 -7.62 -1.29 -6.83
C SER A 194 -6.27 -1.96 -7.03
N LEU A 195 -5.54 -2.25 -5.96
CA LEU A 195 -4.23 -2.90 -5.98
C LEU A 195 -4.28 -4.21 -5.19
N ARG A 196 -3.88 -5.33 -5.83
CA ARG A 196 -3.84 -6.66 -5.21
C ARG A 196 -2.85 -7.56 -5.90
N PHE A 197 -2.36 -8.59 -5.21
CA PHE A 197 -1.55 -9.66 -5.81
C PHE A 197 -2.38 -10.57 -6.74
N LYS A 198 -1.71 -11.11 -7.76
CA LYS A 198 -2.29 -12.09 -8.71
C LYS A 198 -2.53 -13.43 -8.07
#